data_f9926857f40dbbe5727f26e4064e5ff8
#
_entry.id   f9926857f40dbbe5727f26e4064e5ff8
#
_cell.length_a   1.000
_cell.length_b   1.000
_cell.length_c   1.000
_cell.angle_alpha   90.00
_cell.angle_beta   90.00
_cell.angle_gamma   90.00
#
_symmetry.space_group_name_H-M   'P 1'
#
loop_
_entity.id
_entity.type
_entity.pdbx_description
1 polymer ?
#
loop_
_entity_poly.entity_id
_entity_poly.type
_entity_poly.pdbx_seq_one_letter_code
_entity_poly.pdbx_strand_id
1 'polypeptide(L)'
;MPACSLEELKKAFNVFCRVGNECAATDDYNAFADLFTEDCLYVEHCFGTMHGREAVRNWIVPLMRDYPINEMDHYTNDWVYYDEPNGRVLFCPRTHMSDPGDGSEHSEVNWSLVEYAGSGLWCMEEDIYNPEEWATLVRNWLAAKKAAEAST
;
A
#
# COMPACT_ATOMS: atom_id res chain seq x y z
N MET A 1 28.45 7.87 -5.56
CA MET A 1 28.28 6.98 -4.41
C MET A 1 26.79 6.71 -4.28
N PRO A 2 26.35 5.48 -3.91
CA PRO A 2 24.93 5.24 -3.70
C PRO A 2 24.39 6.15 -2.61
N ALA A 3 23.12 6.55 -2.73
CA ALA A 3 22.44 7.42 -1.77
C ALA A 3 22.35 6.81 -0.35
N CYS A 4 22.41 5.47 -0.27
CA CYS A 4 22.41 4.68 0.97
C CYS A 4 23.03 3.30 0.69
N SER A 5 23.33 2.53 1.73
CA SER A 5 23.75 1.15 1.56
C SER A 5 22.53 0.24 1.30
N LEU A 6 22.77 -0.90 0.65
CA LEU A 6 21.73 -1.92 0.45
C LEU A 6 21.11 -2.38 1.77
N GLU A 7 21.92 -2.49 2.82
CA GLU A 7 21.43 -2.88 4.14
C GLU A 7 20.51 -1.84 4.75
N GLU A 8 20.86 -0.56 4.64
CA GLU A 8 20.01 0.56 5.07
C GLU A 8 18.69 0.59 4.30
N LEU A 9 18.76 0.45 2.96
CA LEU A 9 17.58 0.43 2.10
C LEU A 9 16.64 -0.72 2.45
N LYS A 10 17.16 -1.93 2.65
CA LYS A 10 16.38 -3.09 3.08
C LYS A 10 15.75 -2.89 4.45
N LYS A 11 16.48 -2.33 5.40
CA LYS A 11 15.96 -2.03 6.74
C LYS A 11 14.83 -1.01 6.68
N ALA A 12 15.00 0.07 5.91
CA ALA A 12 13.97 1.08 5.72
C ALA A 12 12.72 0.50 5.04
N PHE A 13 12.90 -0.35 4.04
CA PHE A 13 11.79 -1.01 3.36
C PHE A 13 11.04 -2.01 4.25
N ASN A 14 11.74 -2.74 5.11
CA ASN A 14 11.08 -3.60 6.10
C ASN A 14 10.22 -2.80 7.07
N VAL A 15 10.66 -1.60 7.49
CA VAL A 15 9.85 -0.68 8.30
C VAL A 15 8.63 -0.20 7.51
N PHE A 16 8.81 0.18 6.25
CA PHE A 16 7.71 0.58 5.35
C PHE A 16 6.62 -0.49 5.27
N CYS A 17 6.99 -1.74 5.01
CA CYS A 17 6.05 -2.87 4.96
C CYS A 17 5.36 -3.12 6.30
N ARG A 18 6.10 -3.08 7.40
CA ARG A 18 5.55 -3.27 8.75
C ARG A 18 4.53 -2.19 9.10
N VAL A 19 4.87 -0.93 8.86
CA VAL A 19 3.96 0.21 9.13
C VAL A 19 2.69 0.10 8.27
N GLY A 20 2.81 -0.26 6.99
CA GLY A 20 1.65 -0.51 6.13
C GLY A 20 0.70 -1.55 6.70
N ASN A 21 1.23 -2.68 7.20
CA ASN A 21 0.41 -3.72 7.82
C ASN A 21 -0.18 -3.30 9.19
N GLU A 22 0.55 -2.53 9.99
CA GLU A 22 0.01 -1.96 11.24
C GLU A 22 -1.14 -0.98 10.96
N CYS A 23 -1.03 -0.17 9.91
CA CYS A 23 -2.10 0.72 9.47
C CYS A 23 -3.33 -0.05 9.00
N ALA A 24 -3.15 -1.11 8.19
CA ALA A 24 -4.25 -1.95 7.74
C ALA A 24 -5.00 -2.61 8.92
N ALA A 25 -4.28 -3.04 9.94
CA ALA A 25 -4.88 -3.66 11.12
C ALA A 25 -5.71 -2.69 11.99
N THR A 26 -5.53 -1.39 11.86
CA THR A 26 -6.17 -0.37 12.69
C THR A 26 -7.05 0.61 11.91
N ASP A 27 -7.10 0.53 10.60
CA ASP A 27 -7.73 1.49 9.68
C ASP A 27 -7.23 2.93 9.86
N ASP A 28 -6.03 3.09 10.41
CA ASP A 28 -5.38 4.39 10.62
C ASP A 28 -4.06 4.51 9.88
N TYR A 29 -4.07 5.22 8.77
CA TYR A 29 -2.93 5.43 7.88
C TYR A 29 -2.10 6.69 8.18
N ASN A 30 -2.28 7.33 9.32
CA ASN A 30 -1.45 8.47 9.71
C ASN A 30 0.03 8.11 9.81
N ALA A 31 0.37 6.95 10.41
CA ALA A 31 1.75 6.49 10.52
C ALA A 31 2.36 6.15 9.15
N PHE A 32 1.56 5.71 8.17
CA PHE A 32 2.03 5.51 6.80
C PHE A 32 2.41 6.85 6.14
N ALA A 33 1.58 7.88 6.27
CA ALA A 33 1.90 9.21 5.77
C ALA A 33 3.17 9.80 6.40
N ASP A 34 3.44 9.48 7.67
CA ASP A 34 4.66 9.92 8.39
C ASP A 34 5.96 9.30 7.84
N LEU A 35 5.88 8.25 7.01
CA LEU A 35 7.04 7.67 6.34
C LEU A 35 7.59 8.54 5.18
N PHE A 36 6.84 9.54 4.75
CA PHE A 36 7.23 10.39 3.62
C PHE A 36 7.88 11.70 4.05
N THR A 37 8.73 12.24 3.18
CA THR A 37 9.30 13.58 3.37
C THR A 37 8.21 14.65 3.23
N GLU A 38 8.44 15.84 3.78
CA GLU A 38 7.48 16.95 3.71
C GLU A 38 7.14 17.37 2.28
N ASP A 39 8.09 17.21 1.36
CA ASP A 39 8.01 17.57 -0.06
C ASP A 39 7.87 16.36 -1.00
N CYS A 40 7.45 15.21 -0.49
CA CYS A 40 7.34 13.98 -1.26
C CYS A 40 6.42 14.10 -2.48
N LEU A 41 6.61 13.20 -3.42
CA LEU A 41 5.73 13.00 -4.57
C LEU A 41 5.07 11.63 -4.46
N TYR A 42 3.74 11.56 -4.48
CA TYR A 42 2.99 10.31 -4.57
C TYR A 42 2.14 10.30 -5.84
N VAL A 43 2.46 9.38 -6.75
CA VAL A 43 1.77 9.23 -8.03
C VAL A 43 0.80 8.07 -7.95
N GLU A 44 -0.48 8.39 -7.89
CA GLU A 44 -1.57 7.42 -7.87
C GLU A 44 -2.45 7.64 -9.11
N HIS A 45 -2.43 6.66 -10.03
CA HIS A 45 -2.98 6.85 -11.37
C HIS A 45 -4.51 6.97 -11.42
N CYS A 46 -5.24 6.52 -10.38
CA CYS A 46 -6.70 6.66 -10.30
C CYS A 46 -7.14 7.91 -9.54
N PHE A 47 -6.35 8.35 -8.55
CA PHE A 47 -6.72 9.45 -7.66
C PHE A 47 -5.95 10.75 -7.94
N GLY A 48 -4.88 10.66 -8.72
CA GLY A 48 -4.04 11.80 -9.07
C GLY A 48 -2.71 11.83 -8.31
N THR A 49 -1.98 12.91 -8.50
CA THR A 49 -0.66 13.10 -7.89
C THR A 49 -0.77 13.97 -6.65
N MET A 50 -0.27 13.48 -5.52
CA MET A 50 -0.18 14.21 -4.27
C MET A 50 1.21 14.81 -4.11
N HIS A 51 1.28 16.10 -3.83
CA HIS A 51 2.50 16.84 -3.57
C HIS A 51 2.61 17.14 -2.08
N GLY A 52 3.59 16.52 -1.43
CA GLY A 52 3.87 16.67 0.00
C GLY A 52 3.13 15.70 0.91
N ARG A 53 3.73 15.45 2.07
CA ARG A 53 3.25 14.52 3.09
C ARG A 53 1.79 14.76 3.49
N GLU A 54 1.42 16.02 3.69
CA GLU A 54 0.06 16.35 4.13
C GLU A 54 -0.98 16.13 3.03
N ALA A 55 -0.62 16.28 1.77
CA ALA A 55 -1.49 15.89 0.66
C ALA A 55 -1.71 14.38 0.62
N VAL A 56 -0.65 13.58 0.85
CA VAL A 56 -0.76 12.12 0.99
C VAL A 56 -1.66 11.76 2.18
N ARG A 57 -1.46 12.38 3.33
CA ARG A 57 -2.28 12.15 4.54
C ARG A 57 -3.76 12.44 4.29
N ASN A 58 -4.05 13.62 3.74
CA ASN A 58 -5.42 14.06 3.48
C ASN A 58 -6.16 13.19 2.46
N TRP A 59 -5.43 12.49 1.60
CA TRP A 59 -5.98 11.54 0.66
C TRP A 59 -6.13 10.13 1.28
N ILE A 60 -5.06 9.55 1.80
CA ILE A 60 -5.04 8.13 2.19
C ILE A 60 -5.82 7.85 3.48
N VAL A 61 -5.76 8.73 4.47
CA VAL A 61 -6.40 8.50 5.77
C VAL A 61 -7.91 8.35 5.65
N PRO A 62 -8.67 9.25 4.98
CA PRO A 62 -10.11 9.05 4.80
C PRO A 62 -10.41 7.89 3.84
N LEU A 63 -9.64 7.72 2.75
CA LEU A 63 -9.88 6.65 1.77
C LEU A 63 -9.84 5.27 2.43
N MET A 64 -8.82 5.01 3.25
CA MET A 64 -8.62 3.69 3.87
C MET A 64 -9.56 3.41 5.04
N ARG A 65 -10.39 4.37 5.44
CA ARG A 65 -11.49 4.17 6.41
C ARG A 65 -12.82 3.86 5.76
N ASP A 66 -12.95 4.08 4.46
CA ASP A 66 -14.21 3.88 3.75
C ASP A 66 -14.46 2.40 3.45
N TYR A 67 -15.68 1.94 3.73
CA TYR A 67 -16.12 0.59 3.35
C TYR A 67 -16.38 0.52 1.83
N PRO A 68 -15.93 -0.53 1.13
CA PRO A 68 -15.25 -1.74 1.65
C PRO A 68 -13.72 -1.68 1.59
N ILE A 69 -13.11 -0.52 1.37
CA ILE A 69 -11.64 -0.36 1.27
C ILE A 69 -10.97 -0.72 2.61
N ASN A 70 -11.60 -0.38 3.73
CA ASN A 70 -11.14 -0.73 5.07
C ASN A 70 -11.15 -2.24 5.37
N GLU A 71 -11.67 -3.06 4.48
CA GLU A 71 -11.58 -4.53 4.55
C GLU A 71 -10.30 -5.10 3.91
N MET A 72 -9.43 -4.24 3.40
CA MET A 72 -8.05 -4.59 3.03
C MET A 72 -7.24 -4.72 4.31
N ASP A 73 -7.01 -5.96 4.78
CA ASP A 73 -6.56 -6.21 6.15
C ASP A 73 -5.05 -6.46 6.29
N HIS A 74 -4.37 -6.86 5.20
CA HIS A 74 -2.92 -7.01 5.22
C HIS A 74 -2.29 -7.00 3.82
N TYR A 75 -0.97 -6.81 3.80
CA TYR A 75 -0.15 -6.79 2.59
C TYR A 75 0.98 -7.80 2.69
N THR A 76 1.22 -8.50 1.57
CA THR A 76 2.43 -9.32 1.34
C THR A 76 3.13 -8.83 0.09
N ASN A 77 4.36 -9.28 -0.16
CA ASN A 77 5.07 -8.94 -1.40
C ASN A 77 5.32 -10.21 -2.21
N ASP A 78 4.82 -10.26 -3.45
CA ASP A 78 5.08 -11.38 -4.36
C ASP A 78 6.56 -11.40 -4.80
N TRP A 79 7.15 -10.21 -4.98
CA TRP A 79 8.59 -10.02 -5.24
C TRP A 79 9.03 -8.61 -4.84
N VAL A 80 10.34 -8.45 -4.60
CA VAL A 80 10.99 -7.17 -4.27
C VAL A 80 12.31 -7.09 -5.00
N TYR A 81 12.58 -5.95 -5.65
CA TYR A 81 13.84 -5.62 -6.28
C TYR A 81 14.42 -4.33 -5.71
N TYR A 82 15.69 -4.38 -5.32
CA TYR A 82 16.41 -3.24 -4.74
C TYR A 82 17.36 -2.64 -5.77
N ASP A 83 17.16 -1.39 -6.12
CA ASP A 83 18.06 -0.57 -6.94
C ASP A 83 18.91 0.32 -6.00
N GLU A 84 19.91 -0.29 -5.37
CA GLU A 84 20.80 0.37 -4.41
C GLU A 84 21.45 1.64 -4.98
N PRO A 85 22.01 1.66 -6.22
CA PRO A 85 22.65 2.85 -6.75
C PRO A 85 21.76 4.10 -6.79
N ASN A 86 20.47 3.90 -6.95
CA ASN A 86 19.47 4.98 -7.04
C ASN A 86 18.62 5.13 -5.77
N GLY A 87 18.84 4.30 -4.75
CA GLY A 87 18.04 4.33 -3.53
C GLY A 87 16.57 3.96 -3.75
N ARG A 88 16.27 3.04 -4.68
CA ARG A 88 14.91 2.68 -5.07
C ARG A 88 14.57 1.25 -4.70
N VAL A 89 13.30 1.02 -4.43
CA VAL A 89 12.73 -0.32 -4.30
C VAL A 89 11.55 -0.43 -5.24
N LEU A 90 11.63 -1.43 -6.16
CA LEU A 90 10.49 -1.86 -6.96
C LEU A 90 9.93 -3.12 -6.30
N PHE A 91 8.63 -3.19 -6.13
CA PHE A 91 8.03 -4.34 -5.48
C PHE A 91 6.61 -4.60 -6.00
N CYS A 92 6.13 -5.80 -5.76
CA CYS A 92 4.79 -6.21 -6.13
C CYS A 92 4.00 -6.51 -4.84
N PRO A 93 3.41 -5.51 -4.21
CA PRO A 93 2.56 -5.73 -3.06
C PRO A 93 1.29 -6.45 -3.48
N ARG A 94 0.90 -7.43 -2.68
CA ARG A 94 -0.39 -8.11 -2.75
C ARG A 94 -1.24 -7.63 -1.59
N THR A 95 -2.35 -6.98 -1.92
CA THR A 95 -3.35 -6.56 -0.94
C THR A 95 -4.36 -7.68 -0.75
N HIS A 96 -4.58 -8.08 0.48
CA HIS A 96 -5.53 -9.10 0.87
C HIS A 96 -6.76 -8.47 1.52
N MET A 97 -7.94 -8.88 1.06
CA MET A 97 -9.20 -8.55 1.74
C MET A 97 -9.41 -9.46 2.95
N SER A 98 -10.14 -8.99 3.94
CA SER A 98 -10.58 -9.81 5.07
C SER A 98 -11.43 -10.99 4.61
N ASP A 99 -11.55 -12.02 5.46
CA ASP A 99 -12.46 -13.14 5.18
C ASP A 99 -13.90 -12.62 5.07
N PRO A 100 -14.60 -12.84 3.94
CA PRO A 100 -15.98 -12.40 3.79
C PRO A 100 -16.99 -13.21 4.63
N GLY A 101 -16.53 -14.28 5.30
CA GLY A 101 -17.33 -15.14 6.15
C GLY A 101 -17.54 -16.56 5.61
N ASP A 102 -16.93 -16.91 4.49
CA ASP A 102 -16.99 -18.24 3.87
C ASP A 102 -15.60 -18.90 3.75
N GLY A 103 -14.54 -18.23 4.25
CA GLY A 103 -13.16 -18.68 4.18
C GLY A 103 -12.50 -18.49 2.82
N SER A 104 -13.16 -17.84 1.85
CA SER A 104 -12.56 -17.57 0.54
C SER A 104 -11.52 -16.45 0.62
N GLU A 105 -10.45 -16.60 -0.18
CA GLU A 105 -9.38 -15.60 -0.26
C GLU A 105 -9.63 -14.67 -1.46
N HIS A 106 -9.48 -13.38 -1.21
CA HIS A 106 -9.61 -12.33 -2.21
C HIS A 106 -8.40 -11.41 -2.10
N SER A 107 -7.61 -11.33 -3.16
CA SER A 107 -6.41 -10.48 -3.19
C SER A 107 -6.11 -9.99 -4.59
N GLU A 108 -5.40 -8.87 -4.70
CA GLU A 108 -4.91 -8.32 -5.96
C GLU A 108 -3.55 -7.69 -5.76
N VAL A 109 -2.79 -7.56 -6.83
CA VAL A 109 -1.44 -6.98 -6.83
C VAL A 109 -1.41 -5.64 -7.54
N ASN A 110 -0.45 -4.83 -7.17
CA ASN A 110 0.01 -3.69 -7.96
C ASN A 110 1.55 -3.75 -8.07
N TRP A 111 2.12 -2.91 -8.91
CA TRP A 111 3.56 -2.68 -8.93
C TRP A 111 3.82 -1.31 -8.35
N SER A 112 4.70 -1.26 -7.37
CA SER A 112 5.06 -0.02 -6.70
C SER A 112 6.54 0.27 -6.83
N LEU A 113 6.85 1.55 -6.97
CA LEU A 113 8.19 2.08 -6.88
C LEU A 113 8.24 3.07 -5.73
N VAL A 114 9.19 2.90 -4.82
CA VAL A 114 9.49 3.90 -3.78
C VAL A 114 10.94 4.35 -3.88
N GLU A 115 11.18 5.64 -3.61
CA GLU A 115 12.51 6.25 -3.60
C GLU A 115 12.85 6.75 -2.20
N TYR A 116 13.98 6.26 -1.68
CA TYR A 116 14.44 6.51 -0.32
C TYR A 116 15.19 7.83 -0.22
N ALA A 117 14.82 8.65 0.75
CA ALA A 117 15.46 9.95 1.02
C ALA A 117 16.49 9.92 2.16
N GLY A 118 16.65 8.75 2.80
CA GLY A 118 17.47 8.64 4.02
C GLY A 118 16.66 8.83 5.29
N SER A 119 17.30 8.52 6.43
CA SER A 119 16.69 8.70 7.77
C SER A 119 15.33 8.01 7.97
N GLY A 120 15.07 6.93 7.26
CA GLY A 120 13.82 6.20 7.33
C GLY A 120 12.67 6.82 6.54
N LEU A 121 12.93 7.87 5.73
CA LEU A 121 11.90 8.59 4.97
C LEU A 121 11.98 8.30 3.47
N TRP A 122 10.82 8.36 2.82
CA TRP A 122 10.63 8.16 1.40
C TRP A 122 10.21 9.47 0.72
N CYS A 123 10.87 9.82 -0.38
CA CYS A 123 10.55 11.07 -1.11
C CYS A 123 9.64 10.85 -2.31
N MET A 124 9.44 9.60 -2.73
CA MET A 124 8.56 9.31 -3.86
C MET A 124 7.92 7.91 -3.71
N GLU A 125 6.66 7.81 -4.11
CA GLU A 125 5.99 6.55 -4.40
C GLU A 125 5.17 6.68 -5.67
N GLU A 126 5.15 5.61 -6.47
CA GLU A 126 4.28 5.47 -7.63
C GLU A 126 3.68 4.08 -7.65
N ASP A 127 2.33 4.01 -7.74
CA ASP A 127 1.57 2.78 -7.82
C ASP A 127 1.01 2.58 -9.23
N ILE A 128 1.30 1.42 -9.83
CA ILE A 128 0.83 1.05 -11.17
C ILE A 128 0.00 -0.22 -11.06
N TYR A 129 -1.26 -0.14 -11.46
CA TYR A 129 -2.18 -1.26 -11.44
C TYR A 129 -3.28 -1.11 -12.50
N ASN A 130 -4.00 -2.20 -12.76
CA ASN A 130 -5.19 -2.18 -13.60
C ASN A 130 -6.43 -1.92 -12.73
N PRO A 131 -7.09 -0.76 -12.87
CA PRO A 131 -8.28 -0.43 -12.07
C PRO A 131 -9.43 -1.42 -12.21
N GLU A 132 -9.57 -2.06 -13.37
CA GLU A 132 -10.62 -3.05 -13.62
C GLU A 132 -10.44 -4.33 -12.79
N GLU A 133 -9.21 -4.76 -12.57
CA GLU A 133 -8.89 -5.91 -11.71
C GLU A 133 -9.21 -5.61 -10.25
N TRP A 134 -8.88 -4.41 -9.79
CA TRP A 134 -9.22 -3.95 -8.44
C TRP A 134 -10.73 -3.81 -8.24
N ALA A 135 -11.46 -3.28 -9.21
CA ALA A 135 -12.92 -3.22 -9.17
C ALA A 135 -13.53 -4.63 -9.13
N THR A 136 -12.94 -5.58 -9.85
CA THR A 136 -13.35 -6.99 -9.85
C THR A 136 -13.09 -7.65 -8.50
N LEU A 137 -11.94 -7.40 -7.88
CA LEU A 137 -11.62 -7.85 -6.53
C LEU A 137 -12.71 -7.44 -5.54
N VAL A 138 -13.05 -6.16 -5.50
CA VAL A 138 -14.05 -5.62 -4.57
C VAL A 138 -15.43 -6.20 -4.85
N ARG A 139 -15.85 -6.28 -6.12
CA ARG A 139 -17.15 -6.90 -6.48
C ARG A 139 -17.25 -8.36 -6.04
N ASN A 140 -16.20 -9.15 -6.26
CA ASN A 140 -16.17 -10.56 -5.90
C ASN A 140 -16.21 -10.74 -4.38
N TRP A 141 -15.46 -9.95 -3.65
CA TRP A 141 -15.48 -9.96 -2.18
C TRP A 141 -16.86 -9.61 -1.63
N LEU A 142 -17.49 -8.54 -2.12
CA LEU A 142 -18.84 -8.13 -1.71
C LEU A 142 -19.88 -9.21 -2.03
N ALA A 143 -19.76 -9.90 -3.17
CA ALA A 143 -20.67 -11.00 -3.53
C ALA A 143 -20.50 -12.19 -2.59
N ALA A 144 -19.25 -12.55 -2.25
CA ALA A 144 -18.97 -13.63 -1.29
C ALA A 144 -19.51 -13.29 0.11
N LYS A 145 -19.29 -12.05 0.59
CA LYS A 145 -19.82 -11.59 1.86
C LYS A 145 -21.34 -11.66 1.93
N LYS A 146 -22.02 -11.17 0.90
CA LYS A 146 -23.49 -11.25 0.82
C LYS A 146 -24.00 -12.69 0.81
N ALA A 147 -23.33 -13.60 0.10
CA ALA A 147 -23.70 -15.01 0.06
C ALA A 147 -23.49 -15.68 1.43
N ALA A 148 -22.39 -15.40 2.12
CA ALA A 148 -22.10 -15.90 3.47
C ALA A 148 -23.14 -15.42 4.49
N GLU A 149 -23.53 -14.15 4.46
CA GLU A 149 -24.57 -13.58 5.33
C GLU A 149 -25.96 -14.21 5.08
N ALA A 150 -26.28 -14.56 3.83
CA ALA A 150 -27.55 -15.21 3.49
C ALA A 150 -27.61 -16.68 3.93
N SER A 151 -26.47 -17.31 4.24
CA SER A 151 -26.35 -18.72 4.66
C SER A 151 -26.37 -18.92 6.18
N THR A 152 -26.40 -17.84 6.96
CA THR A 152 -26.52 -17.82 8.43
C THR A 152 -27.94 -17.47 8.86
#